data_ca8c4d8b1671deaaa153b5b622cf153f
#
_entry.id   ca8c4d8b1671deaaa153b5b622cf153f
#
_cell.length_a   1.000
_cell.length_b   1.000
_cell.length_c   1.000
_cell.angle_alpha   90.00
_cell.angle_beta   90.00
_cell.angle_gamma   90.00
#
_symmetry.space_group_name_H-M   'P 1'
#
loop_
_entity.id
_entity.type
_entity.pdbx_description
1 polymer ?
#
loop_
_entity_poly.entity_id
_entity_poly.type
_entity_poly.pdbx_seq_one_letter_code
_entity_poly.pdbx_strand_id
1 'polypeptide(L)'
;MAIAILMITWWVTEALPMPVVALLPLVLFPLLNITDLKTVAASYGDQIIFLFMGGFMLGLAIEKWNLHRRIALGIVKVTGTSGDRIVLGFILATGFISMWISNTATTMMMFPIALSVIHVMKGSNEGRGNMKHFSLAMMLSIAYASNFGGIATKIGTPPNTWFAGYYADNYSPISFLDWILLCMPIAIILLFALYLVLTKVLFRNHIRSGEAARNYIHEEYRSLGIFSVAEKRVMIIFIATALLWILADPINKLQTHVVLNDTMIALLCAIALFICP
;
A
#
# COMPACT_ATOMS: atom_id res chain seq x y z
N MET A 1 -23.83 21.13 0.34
CA MET A 1 -24.36 20.08 -0.56
C MET A 1 -24.03 20.33 -2.02
N ALA A 2 -24.45 21.43 -2.66
CA ALA A 2 -24.22 21.65 -4.11
C ALA A 2 -22.74 21.54 -4.54
N ILE A 3 -21.81 22.14 -3.78
CA ILE A 3 -20.37 22.06 -4.09
C ILE A 3 -19.85 20.61 -3.99
N ALA A 4 -20.30 19.83 -3.00
CA ALA A 4 -19.90 18.44 -2.88
C ALA A 4 -20.40 17.61 -4.08
N ILE A 5 -21.63 17.82 -4.54
CA ILE A 5 -22.18 17.18 -5.72
C ILE A 5 -21.37 17.58 -6.97
N LEU A 6 -21.03 18.85 -7.13
CA LEU A 6 -20.19 19.34 -8.22
C LEU A 6 -18.82 18.64 -8.22
N MET A 7 -18.15 18.60 -7.07
CA MET A 7 -16.84 17.95 -6.94
C MET A 7 -16.92 16.45 -7.26
N ILE A 8 -17.90 15.74 -6.72
CA ILE A 8 -18.11 14.31 -7.02
C ILE A 8 -18.38 14.10 -8.51
N THR A 9 -19.24 14.93 -9.11
CA THR A 9 -19.53 14.84 -10.54
C THR A 9 -18.26 15.02 -11.38
N TRP A 10 -17.45 16.02 -11.06
CA TRP A 10 -16.22 16.28 -11.79
C TRP A 10 -15.13 15.20 -11.56
N TRP A 11 -15.10 14.58 -10.38
CA TRP A 11 -14.21 13.44 -10.13
C TRP A 11 -14.63 12.20 -10.93
N VAL A 12 -15.93 11.90 -10.95
CA VAL A 12 -16.44 10.70 -11.66
C VAL A 12 -16.37 10.86 -13.18
N THR A 13 -16.59 12.08 -13.68
CA THR A 13 -16.54 12.37 -15.12
C THR A 13 -15.14 12.75 -15.62
N GLU A 14 -14.15 12.85 -14.71
CA GLU A 14 -12.78 13.30 -15.02
C GLU A 14 -12.75 14.63 -15.77
N ALA A 15 -13.74 15.51 -15.54
CA ALA A 15 -13.87 16.80 -16.22
C ALA A 15 -12.66 17.72 -15.97
N LEU A 16 -12.06 17.61 -14.79
CA LEU A 16 -10.81 18.27 -14.39
C LEU A 16 -9.93 17.30 -13.60
N PRO A 17 -8.58 17.50 -13.60
CA PRO A 17 -7.69 16.70 -12.75
C PRO A 17 -8.09 16.78 -11.27
N MET A 18 -8.10 15.64 -10.57
CA MET A 18 -8.50 15.55 -9.15
C MET A 18 -7.87 16.62 -8.23
N PRO A 19 -6.55 16.94 -8.35
CA PRO A 19 -5.94 17.98 -7.51
C PRO A 19 -6.56 19.36 -7.74
N VAL A 20 -6.98 19.68 -8.96
CA VAL A 20 -7.63 20.95 -9.30
C VAL A 20 -9.03 21.03 -8.68
N VAL A 21 -9.80 19.94 -8.79
CA VAL A 21 -11.13 19.85 -8.15
C VAL A 21 -11.01 19.96 -6.64
N ALA A 22 -9.97 19.39 -6.04
CA ALA A 22 -9.71 19.50 -4.61
C ALA A 22 -9.44 20.93 -4.12
N LEU A 23 -9.06 21.86 -4.98
CA LEU A 23 -8.86 23.29 -4.62
C LEU A 23 -10.16 24.11 -4.67
N LEU A 24 -11.26 23.60 -5.23
CA LEU A 24 -12.52 24.31 -5.34
C LEU A 24 -13.06 24.84 -4.00
N PRO A 25 -13.01 24.11 -2.89
CA PRO A 25 -13.48 24.62 -1.60
C PRO A 25 -12.76 25.90 -1.15
N LEU A 26 -11.46 26.05 -1.42
CA LEU A 26 -10.68 27.26 -1.08
C LEU A 26 -11.23 28.51 -1.76
N VAL A 27 -11.82 28.38 -2.93
CA VAL A 27 -12.39 29.49 -3.71
C VAL A 27 -13.88 29.63 -3.45
N LEU A 28 -14.63 28.52 -3.54
CA LEU A 28 -16.08 28.56 -3.53
C LEU A 28 -16.68 28.80 -2.14
N PHE A 29 -16.04 28.33 -1.06
CA PHE A 29 -16.60 28.53 0.28
C PHE A 29 -16.55 29.99 0.72
N PRO A 30 -15.44 30.74 0.55
CA PRO A 30 -15.43 32.18 0.81
C PRO A 30 -16.32 32.98 -0.13
N LEU A 31 -16.32 32.67 -1.44
CA LEU A 31 -17.14 33.35 -2.45
C LEU A 31 -18.64 33.24 -2.16
N LEU A 32 -19.09 32.11 -1.65
CA LEU A 32 -20.49 31.86 -1.30
C LEU A 32 -20.80 32.18 0.16
N ASN A 33 -19.89 32.83 0.89
CA ASN A 33 -20.02 33.17 2.30
C ASN A 33 -20.40 31.98 3.21
N ILE A 34 -19.91 30.78 2.88
CA ILE A 34 -20.11 29.58 3.70
C ILE A 34 -19.18 29.60 4.90
N THR A 35 -17.91 29.96 4.67
CA THR A 35 -16.88 30.15 5.71
C THR A 35 -15.76 31.02 5.16
N ASP A 36 -14.92 31.57 6.05
CA ASP A 36 -13.79 32.41 5.67
C ASP A 36 -12.62 31.60 5.10
N LEU A 37 -11.79 32.25 4.28
CA LEU A 37 -10.65 31.63 3.62
C LEU A 37 -9.64 31.04 4.63
N LYS A 38 -9.44 31.72 5.77
CA LYS A 38 -8.51 31.26 6.81
C LYS A 38 -8.92 29.90 7.38
N THR A 39 -10.20 29.72 7.67
CA THR A 39 -10.75 28.48 8.20
C THR A 39 -10.66 27.35 7.17
N VAL A 40 -11.00 27.62 5.90
CA VAL A 40 -10.86 26.60 4.83
C VAL A 40 -9.40 26.23 4.63
N ALA A 41 -8.51 27.21 4.55
CA ALA A 41 -7.08 26.98 4.34
C ALA A 41 -6.44 26.17 5.50
N ALA A 42 -6.89 26.38 6.72
CA ALA A 42 -6.43 25.61 7.88
C ALA A 42 -6.66 24.10 7.71
N SER A 43 -7.78 23.69 7.09
CA SER A 43 -8.06 22.28 6.80
C SER A 43 -7.06 21.65 5.82
N TYR A 44 -6.43 22.44 4.94
CA TYR A 44 -5.38 21.98 4.02
C TYR A 44 -4.01 21.88 4.69
N GLY A 45 -3.86 22.42 5.89
CA GLY A 45 -2.66 22.32 6.73
C GLY A 45 -2.84 21.37 7.92
N ASP A 46 -3.81 20.48 7.88
CA ASP A 46 -4.04 19.53 8.94
C ASP A 46 -2.86 18.57 9.15
N GLN A 47 -2.62 18.18 10.40
CA GLN A 47 -1.53 17.28 10.79
C GLN A 47 -1.54 15.95 10.00
N ILE A 48 -2.73 15.46 9.64
CA ILE A 48 -2.92 14.23 8.89
C ILE A 48 -2.34 14.32 7.49
N ILE A 49 -2.44 15.47 6.83
CA ILE A 49 -1.90 15.70 5.49
C ILE A 49 -0.38 15.56 5.53
N PHE A 50 0.27 16.05 6.57
CA PHE A 50 1.71 15.91 6.77
C PHE A 50 2.12 14.46 7.08
N LEU A 51 1.30 13.70 7.79
CA LEU A 51 1.51 12.26 7.98
C LEU A 51 1.50 11.53 6.63
N PHE A 52 0.51 11.81 5.78
CA PHE A 52 0.45 11.27 4.43
C PHE A 52 1.64 11.68 3.58
N MET A 53 1.99 12.95 3.61
CA MET A 53 3.13 13.47 2.85
C MET A 53 4.41 12.70 3.18
N GLY A 54 4.71 12.51 4.46
CA GLY A 54 5.87 11.73 4.89
C GLY A 54 5.79 10.26 4.48
N GLY A 55 4.63 9.63 4.67
CA GLY A 55 4.38 8.24 4.27
C GLY A 55 4.50 8.04 2.76
N PHE A 56 3.97 8.95 1.95
CA PHE A 56 4.09 8.89 0.48
C PHE A 56 5.52 9.13 0.00
N MET A 57 6.29 10.04 0.63
CA MET A 57 7.70 10.21 0.31
C MET A 57 8.49 8.93 0.56
N LEU A 58 8.21 8.23 1.66
CA LEU A 58 8.80 6.93 1.95
C LEU A 58 8.39 5.89 0.89
N GLY A 59 7.12 5.83 0.54
CA GLY A 59 6.61 4.96 -0.53
C GLY A 59 7.27 5.21 -1.87
N LEU A 60 7.40 6.48 -2.28
CA LEU A 60 8.07 6.88 -3.52
C LEU A 60 9.57 6.51 -3.52
N ALA A 61 10.25 6.59 -2.37
CA ALA A 61 11.63 6.15 -2.26
C ALA A 61 11.77 4.63 -2.43
N ILE A 62 10.87 3.85 -1.82
CA ILE A 62 10.79 2.39 -1.99
C ILE A 62 10.55 2.05 -3.46
N GLU A 63 9.70 2.82 -4.14
CA GLU A 63 9.40 2.66 -5.56
C GLU A 63 10.60 3.03 -6.45
N LYS A 64 11.16 4.21 -6.27
CA LYS A 64 12.28 4.75 -7.06
C LYS A 64 13.48 3.80 -7.10
N TRP A 65 13.78 3.16 -5.98
CA TRP A 65 14.94 2.27 -5.84
C TRP A 65 14.59 0.79 -6.02
N ASN A 66 13.38 0.45 -6.53
CA ASN A 66 12.91 -0.91 -6.80
C ASN A 66 12.92 -1.86 -5.58
N LEU A 67 12.96 -1.31 -4.36
CA LEU A 67 12.95 -2.13 -3.14
C LEU A 67 11.66 -2.95 -3.03
N HIS A 68 10.51 -2.37 -3.42
CA HIS A 68 9.22 -3.06 -3.49
C HIS A 68 9.27 -4.32 -4.37
N ARG A 69 9.94 -4.24 -5.54
CA ARG A 69 10.08 -5.38 -6.48
C ARG A 69 10.90 -6.51 -5.85
N ARG A 70 11.98 -6.15 -5.16
CA ARG A 70 12.82 -7.12 -4.45
C ARG A 70 12.06 -7.82 -3.32
N ILE A 71 11.29 -7.07 -2.52
CA ILE A 71 10.45 -7.60 -1.45
C ILE A 71 9.37 -8.52 -2.04
N ALA A 72 8.66 -8.07 -3.08
CA ALA A 72 7.62 -8.85 -3.75
C ALA A 72 8.12 -10.18 -4.27
N LEU A 73 9.17 -10.15 -5.09
CA LEU A 73 9.77 -11.36 -5.67
C LEU A 73 10.35 -12.28 -4.59
N GLY A 74 10.90 -11.70 -3.50
CA GLY A 74 11.37 -12.45 -2.34
C GLY A 74 10.25 -13.25 -1.67
N ILE A 75 9.08 -12.64 -1.46
CA ILE A 75 7.90 -13.30 -0.87
C ILE A 75 7.38 -14.39 -1.82
N VAL A 76 7.16 -14.06 -3.10
CA VAL A 76 6.61 -15.00 -4.09
C VAL A 76 7.54 -16.22 -4.28
N LYS A 77 8.84 -16.02 -4.24
CA LYS A 77 9.86 -17.09 -4.35
C LYS A 77 9.70 -18.18 -3.30
N VAL A 78 9.27 -17.83 -2.08
CA VAL A 78 9.20 -18.75 -0.92
C VAL A 78 7.89 -19.53 -0.89
N THR A 79 6.82 -19.07 -1.53
CA THR A 79 5.47 -19.65 -1.37
C THR A 79 5.25 -20.98 -2.10
N GLY A 80 6.09 -21.32 -3.09
CA GLY A 80 6.05 -22.63 -3.77
C GLY A 80 5.63 -22.56 -5.24
N THR A 81 5.47 -23.74 -5.87
CA THR A 81 5.42 -23.89 -7.33
C THR A 81 4.05 -24.24 -7.90
N SER A 82 3.07 -24.66 -7.09
CA SER A 82 1.72 -24.94 -7.62
C SER A 82 0.98 -23.64 -7.94
N GLY A 83 0.06 -23.70 -8.89
CA GLY A 83 -0.73 -22.52 -9.30
C GLY A 83 -1.38 -21.78 -8.11
N ASP A 84 -1.98 -22.53 -7.17
CA ASP A 84 -2.56 -21.95 -5.95
C ASP A 84 -1.53 -21.27 -5.06
N ARG A 85 -0.32 -21.86 -4.93
CA ARG A 85 0.76 -21.28 -4.11
C ARG A 85 1.37 -20.03 -4.74
N ILE A 86 1.44 -19.99 -6.07
CA ILE A 86 1.87 -18.78 -6.78
C ILE A 86 0.86 -17.65 -6.53
N VAL A 87 -0.44 -17.93 -6.65
CA VAL A 87 -1.49 -16.95 -6.31
C VAL A 87 -1.38 -16.49 -4.86
N LEU A 88 -1.15 -17.40 -3.91
CA LEU A 88 -0.90 -17.04 -2.51
C LEU A 88 0.31 -16.11 -2.35
N GLY A 89 1.41 -16.39 -3.05
CA GLY A 89 2.59 -15.55 -3.03
C GLY A 89 2.31 -14.13 -3.49
N PHE A 90 1.52 -13.99 -4.57
CA PHE A 90 1.11 -12.68 -5.05
C PHE A 90 0.15 -11.98 -4.09
N ILE A 91 -0.78 -12.69 -3.45
CA ILE A 91 -1.66 -12.13 -2.41
C ILE A 91 -0.83 -11.58 -1.24
N LEU A 92 0.11 -12.37 -0.72
CA LEU A 92 0.94 -11.97 0.42
C LEU A 92 1.88 -10.81 0.06
N ALA A 93 2.53 -10.88 -1.11
CA ALA A 93 3.43 -9.83 -1.56
C ALA A 93 2.69 -8.51 -1.80
N THR A 94 1.57 -8.56 -2.51
CA THR A 94 0.74 -7.38 -2.79
C THR A 94 0.17 -6.79 -1.51
N GLY A 95 -0.39 -7.64 -0.64
CA GLY A 95 -0.93 -7.20 0.65
C GLY A 95 0.13 -6.54 1.51
N PHE A 96 1.32 -7.13 1.63
CA PHE A 96 2.41 -6.57 2.43
C PHE A 96 2.91 -5.22 1.90
N ILE A 97 3.11 -5.09 0.58
CA ILE A 97 3.57 -3.83 -0.02
C ILE A 97 2.52 -2.74 0.15
N SER A 98 1.25 -3.07 -0.04
CA SER A 98 0.15 -2.11 0.06
C SER A 98 -0.11 -1.59 1.48
N MET A 99 0.46 -2.20 2.49
CA MET A 99 0.48 -1.62 3.84
C MET A 99 1.25 -0.29 3.90
N TRP A 100 2.19 -0.08 2.99
CA TRP A 100 3.17 1.01 3.04
C TRP A 100 3.11 1.96 1.83
N ILE A 101 2.57 1.47 0.72
CA ILE A 101 2.44 2.19 -0.55
C ILE A 101 0.97 2.18 -0.95
N SER A 102 0.50 3.18 -1.69
CA SER A 102 -0.89 3.24 -2.11
C SER A 102 -1.34 1.98 -2.88
N ASN A 103 -2.60 1.59 -2.70
CA ASN A 103 -3.18 0.40 -3.33
C ASN A 103 -3.03 0.43 -4.85
N THR A 104 -3.24 1.61 -5.46
CA THR A 104 -3.10 1.79 -6.91
C THR A 104 -1.67 1.57 -7.38
N ALA A 105 -0.68 2.20 -6.73
CA ALA A 105 0.72 2.03 -7.07
C ALA A 105 1.14 0.56 -6.92
N THR A 106 0.77 -0.08 -5.80
CA THR A 106 1.04 -1.50 -5.56
C THR A 106 0.45 -2.38 -6.66
N THR A 107 -0.80 -2.14 -7.04
CA THR A 107 -1.47 -2.90 -8.11
C THR A 107 -0.75 -2.71 -9.44
N MET A 108 -0.42 -1.47 -9.81
CA MET A 108 0.27 -1.16 -11.07
C MET A 108 1.67 -1.80 -11.15
N MET A 109 2.38 -1.90 -10.02
CA MET A 109 3.70 -2.55 -9.97
C MET A 109 3.62 -4.07 -10.04
N MET A 110 2.65 -4.69 -9.36
CA MET A 110 2.50 -6.14 -9.32
C MET A 110 1.91 -6.71 -10.61
N PHE A 111 1.11 -5.93 -11.34
CA PHE A 111 0.42 -6.35 -12.54
C PHE A 111 1.37 -6.82 -13.67
N PRO A 112 2.44 -6.11 -14.08
CA PRO A 112 3.37 -6.58 -15.10
C PRO A 112 4.08 -7.88 -14.71
N ILE A 113 4.44 -8.04 -13.43
CA ILE A 113 5.09 -9.24 -12.91
C ILE A 113 4.13 -10.44 -13.06
N ALA A 114 2.88 -10.26 -12.68
CA ALA A 114 1.86 -11.31 -12.81
C ALA A 114 1.58 -11.67 -14.28
N LEU A 115 1.50 -10.67 -15.17
CA LEU A 115 1.34 -10.91 -16.61
C LEU A 115 2.48 -11.75 -17.17
N SER A 116 3.72 -11.44 -16.80
CA SER A 116 4.90 -12.20 -17.25
C SER A 116 4.86 -13.65 -16.73
N VAL A 117 4.49 -13.84 -15.46
CA VAL A 117 4.31 -15.21 -14.90
C VAL A 117 3.22 -15.97 -15.64
N ILE A 118 2.08 -15.35 -15.93
CA ILE A 118 0.99 -15.97 -16.69
C ILE A 118 1.47 -16.33 -18.11
N HIS A 119 2.24 -15.45 -18.75
CA HIS A 119 2.75 -15.67 -20.10
C HIS A 119 3.71 -16.87 -20.15
N VAL A 120 4.66 -16.93 -19.23
CA VAL A 120 5.62 -18.04 -19.09
C VAL A 120 4.88 -19.36 -18.84
N MET A 121 3.86 -19.36 -17.95
CA MET A 121 3.06 -20.54 -17.64
C MET A 121 2.22 -21.02 -18.86
N LYS A 122 1.75 -20.11 -19.70
CA LYS A 122 1.04 -20.47 -20.93
C LYS A 122 1.95 -21.08 -21.99
N GLY A 123 3.20 -20.63 -22.07
CA GLY A 123 4.20 -21.13 -23.02
C GLY A 123 4.80 -22.47 -22.62
N SER A 124 4.74 -22.84 -21.36
CA SER A 124 5.24 -24.15 -20.88
C SER A 124 4.16 -25.22 -21.01
N ASN A 125 4.53 -26.41 -21.49
CA ASN A 125 3.63 -27.57 -21.56
C ASN A 125 3.17 -28.10 -20.17
N GLU A 126 3.56 -27.46 -19.09
CA GLU A 126 3.20 -27.80 -17.72
C GLU A 126 1.73 -27.47 -17.37
N GLY A 127 1.08 -26.65 -18.20
CA GLY A 127 -0.28 -26.16 -17.98
C GLY A 127 -1.40 -27.14 -18.32
N ARG A 128 -1.35 -28.40 -17.87
CA ARG A 128 -2.53 -29.31 -17.94
C ARG A 128 -3.72 -28.87 -17.07
N GLY A 129 -3.61 -27.72 -16.36
CA GLY A 129 -4.68 -27.13 -15.57
C GLY A 129 -5.47 -26.05 -16.33
N ASN A 130 -6.42 -25.44 -15.64
CA ASN A 130 -7.24 -24.37 -16.21
C ASN A 130 -6.50 -23.02 -16.17
N MET A 131 -5.73 -22.70 -17.23
CA MET A 131 -4.97 -21.46 -17.34
C MET A 131 -5.83 -20.20 -17.32
N LYS A 132 -7.10 -20.27 -17.79
CA LYS A 132 -8.03 -19.16 -17.71
C LYS A 132 -8.37 -18.84 -16.24
N HIS A 133 -8.67 -19.87 -15.44
CA HIS A 133 -8.91 -19.71 -14.01
C HIS A 133 -7.68 -19.20 -13.26
N PHE A 134 -6.49 -19.71 -13.58
CA PHE A 134 -5.24 -19.22 -13.00
C PHE A 134 -5.03 -17.73 -13.29
N SER A 135 -5.20 -17.32 -14.54
CA SER A 135 -5.02 -15.90 -14.94
C SER A 135 -6.02 -14.99 -14.23
N LEU A 136 -7.30 -15.38 -14.15
CA LEU A 136 -8.33 -14.62 -13.45
C LEU A 136 -8.03 -14.53 -11.95
N ALA A 137 -7.70 -15.67 -11.31
CA ALA A 137 -7.34 -15.69 -9.90
C ALA A 137 -6.13 -14.77 -9.61
N MET A 138 -5.10 -14.80 -10.48
CA MET A 138 -3.91 -13.98 -10.34
C MET A 138 -4.23 -12.49 -10.42
N MET A 139 -4.98 -12.05 -11.44
CA MET A 139 -5.31 -10.63 -11.63
C MET A 139 -6.20 -10.10 -10.51
N LEU A 140 -7.24 -10.84 -10.15
CA LEU A 140 -8.14 -10.46 -9.04
C LEU A 140 -7.42 -10.50 -7.69
N SER A 141 -6.46 -11.43 -7.51
CA SER A 141 -5.69 -11.50 -6.26
C SER A 141 -4.92 -10.21 -6.00
N ILE A 142 -4.28 -9.63 -7.02
CA ILE A 142 -3.54 -8.37 -6.90
C ILE A 142 -4.50 -7.22 -6.57
N ALA A 143 -5.60 -7.09 -7.31
CA ALA A 143 -6.55 -6.01 -7.14
C ALA A 143 -7.19 -5.99 -5.74
N TYR A 144 -7.59 -7.15 -5.22
CA TYR A 144 -8.20 -7.23 -3.89
C TYR A 144 -7.17 -7.25 -2.76
N ALA A 145 -6.02 -7.94 -2.95
CA ALA A 145 -4.98 -7.98 -1.91
C ALA A 145 -4.37 -6.61 -1.63
N SER A 146 -4.26 -5.72 -2.64
CA SER A 146 -3.81 -4.36 -2.42
C SER A 146 -4.77 -3.59 -1.50
N ASN A 147 -6.08 -3.71 -1.71
CA ASN A 147 -7.07 -3.06 -0.86
C ASN A 147 -7.08 -3.64 0.56
N PHE A 148 -7.05 -4.96 0.70
CA PHE A 148 -7.07 -5.60 2.02
C PHE A 148 -5.77 -5.36 2.80
N GLY A 149 -4.62 -5.38 2.12
CA GLY A 149 -3.34 -5.03 2.73
C GLY A 149 -3.29 -3.59 3.20
N GLY A 150 -3.82 -2.65 2.41
CA GLY A 150 -3.88 -1.24 2.76
C GLY A 150 -4.64 -0.93 4.05
N ILE A 151 -5.55 -1.78 4.50
CA ILE A 151 -6.27 -1.61 5.77
C ILE A 151 -5.33 -1.77 6.98
N ALA A 152 -4.27 -2.57 6.86
CA ALA A 152 -3.45 -2.99 7.99
C ALA A 152 -2.69 -1.85 8.69
N THR A 153 -2.39 -0.75 8.00
CA THR A 153 -1.69 0.41 8.58
C THR A 153 -2.47 1.71 8.39
N LYS A 154 -2.19 2.71 9.22
CA LYS A 154 -2.81 4.05 9.10
C LYS A 154 -2.54 4.71 7.74
N ILE A 155 -1.36 4.50 7.17
CA ILE A 155 -0.87 5.15 5.95
C ILE A 155 -1.14 4.33 4.68
N GLY A 156 -1.56 3.07 4.81
CA GLY A 156 -1.75 2.19 3.65
C GLY A 156 -2.83 2.67 2.67
N THR A 157 -3.84 3.39 3.17
CA THR A 157 -4.87 3.97 2.31
C THR A 157 -5.44 5.26 2.92
N PRO A 158 -5.78 6.29 2.10
CA PRO A 158 -6.28 7.58 2.58
C PRO A 158 -7.45 7.51 3.56
N PRO A 159 -8.47 6.67 3.38
CA PRO A 159 -9.58 6.59 4.33
C PRO A 159 -9.17 6.24 5.76
N ASN A 160 -8.13 5.42 5.93
CA ASN A 160 -7.64 5.04 7.26
C ASN A 160 -7.13 6.26 8.04
N THR A 161 -6.29 7.04 7.39
CA THR A 161 -5.69 8.22 8.04
C THR A 161 -6.74 9.30 8.27
N TRP A 162 -7.67 9.49 7.33
CA TRP A 162 -8.79 10.41 7.52
C TRP A 162 -9.64 9.98 8.72
N PHE A 163 -9.98 8.69 8.82
CA PHE A 163 -10.73 8.17 9.97
C PHE A 163 -9.97 8.35 11.29
N ALA A 164 -8.65 8.06 11.28
CA ALA A 164 -7.82 8.22 12.48
C ALA A 164 -7.78 9.68 12.97
N GLY A 165 -7.78 10.65 12.04
CA GLY A 165 -7.86 12.05 12.38
C GLY A 165 -9.23 12.47 12.89
N TYR A 166 -10.28 12.13 12.17
CA TYR A 166 -11.63 12.38 12.63
C TYR A 166 -11.88 11.83 14.05
N TYR A 167 -11.34 10.63 14.32
CA TYR A 167 -11.44 10.01 15.63
C TYR A 167 -10.63 10.76 16.70
N ALA A 168 -9.43 11.23 16.34
CA ALA A 168 -8.59 12.03 17.24
C ALA A 168 -9.24 13.36 17.62
N ASP A 169 -9.91 14.03 16.68
CA ASP A 169 -10.59 15.31 16.91
C ASP A 169 -11.84 15.19 17.80
N ASN A 170 -12.52 14.04 17.77
CA ASN A 170 -13.80 13.86 18.47
C ASN A 170 -13.68 13.00 19.74
N TYR A 171 -12.63 12.18 19.88
CA TYR A 171 -12.49 11.25 20.99
C TYR A 171 -11.05 11.26 21.56
N SER A 172 -10.19 10.40 21.04
CA SER A 172 -8.80 10.27 21.48
C SER A 172 -7.92 9.82 20.30
N PRO A 173 -6.66 10.26 20.23
CA PRO A 173 -5.78 9.84 19.16
C PRO A 173 -5.54 8.32 19.20
N ILE A 174 -5.69 7.66 18.05
CA ILE A 174 -5.33 6.26 17.87
C ILE A 174 -3.85 6.21 17.51
N SER A 175 -3.04 5.48 18.28
CA SER A 175 -1.62 5.30 17.95
C SER A 175 -1.45 4.42 16.70
N PHE A 176 -0.25 4.46 16.10
CA PHE A 176 0.05 3.59 14.96
C PHE A 176 0.04 2.11 15.38
N LEU A 177 0.50 1.82 16.60
CA LEU A 177 0.50 0.48 17.17
C LEU A 177 -0.93 -0.04 17.42
N ASP A 178 -1.81 0.78 18.02
CA ASP A 178 -3.21 0.39 18.28
C ASP A 178 -3.93 0.09 16.95
N TRP A 179 -3.68 0.90 15.93
CA TRP A 179 -4.22 0.65 14.58
C TRP A 179 -3.78 -0.71 14.04
N ILE A 180 -2.47 -1.02 14.09
CA ILE A 180 -1.94 -2.29 13.62
C ILE A 180 -2.53 -3.45 14.42
N LEU A 181 -2.57 -3.35 15.74
CA LEU A 181 -3.11 -4.43 16.59
C LEU A 181 -4.58 -4.74 16.28
N LEU A 182 -5.36 -3.73 15.90
CA LEU A 182 -6.77 -3.91 15.53
C LEU A 182 -6.94 -4.37 14.08
N CYS A 183 -6.27 -3.70 13.14
CA CYS A 183 -6.56 -3.85 11.71
C CYS A 183 -5.72 -4.94 11.02
N MET A 184 -4.51 -5.22 11.50
CA MET A 184 -3.65 -6.27 10.92
C MET A 184 -4.29 -7.67 11.00
N PRO A 185 -4.87 -8.13 12.12
CA PRO A 185 -5.57 -9.41 12.17
C PRO A 185 -6.73 -9.47 11.17
N ILE A 186 -7.48 -8.39 11.02
CA ILE A 186 -8.58 -8.29 10.05
C ILE A 186 -8.03 -8.41 8.62
N ALA A 187 -6.97 -7.68 8.29
CA ALA A 187 -6.33 -7.75 6.98
C ALA A 187 -5.82 -9.17 6.67
N ILE A 188 -5.19 -9.85 7.63
CA ILE A 188 -4.72 -11.23 7.48
C ILE A 188 -5.89 -12.17 7.19
N ILE A 189 -6.99 -12.05 7.94
CA ILE A 189 -8.19 -12.87 7.72
C ILE A 189 -8.76 -12.63 6.33
N LEU A 190 -8.85 -11.37 5.89
CA LEU A 190 -9.34 -11.01 4.56
C LEU A 190 -8.44 -11.54 3.44
N LEU A 191 -7.10 -11.44 3.58
CA LEU A 191 -6.14 -11.99 2.62
C LEU A 191 -6.24 -13.52 2.54
N PHE A 192 -6.41 -14.20 3.68
CA PHE A 192 -6.59 -15.64 3.71
C PHE A 192 -7.95 -16.06 3.10
N ALA A 193 -9.02 -15.35 3.43
CA ALA A 193 -10.32 -15.56 2.82
C ALA A 193 -10.27 -15.34 1.30
N LEU A 194 -9.60 -14.28 0.84
CA LEU A 194 -9.38 -14.02 -0.57
C LEU A 194 -8.69 -15.21 -1.26
N TYR A 195 -7.62 -15.73 -0.65
CA TYR A 195 -6.92 -16.90 -1.17
C TYR A 195 -7.88 -18.09 -1.32
N LEU A 196 -8.64 -18.43 -0.27
CA LEU A 196 -9.57 -19.55 -0.31
C LEU A 196 -10.68 -19.36 -1.36
N VAL A 197 -11.27 -18.18 -1.40
CA VAL A 197 -12.35 -17.87 -2.35
C VAL A 197 -11.84 -17.96 -3.79
N LEU A 198 -10.71 -17.33 -4.10
CA LEU A 198 -10.20 -17.31 -5.46
C LEU A 198 -9.69 -18.68 -5.92
N THR A 199 -9.01 -19.44 -5.06
CA THR A 199 -8.35 -20.69 -5.50
C THR A 199 -9.20 -21.95 -5.27
N LYS A 200 -10.07 -21.96 -4.26
CA LYS A 200 -10.84 -23.16 -3.89
C LYS A 200 -12.32 -23.10 -4.30
N VAL A 201 -12.88 -21.89 -4.38
CA VAL A 201 -14.31 -21.72 -4.70
C VAL A 201 -14.49 -21.33 -6.16
N LEU A 202 -13.96 -20.15 -6.57
CA LEU A 202 -14.26 -19.53 -7.86
C LEU A 202 -13.40 -20.06 -9.01
N PHE A 203 -12.07 -20.09 -8.83
CA PHE A 203 -11.13 -20.31 -9.93
C PHE A 203 -10.17 -21.47 -9.63
N ARG A 204 -10.71 -22.67 -9.49
CA ARG A 204 -9.90 -23.89 -9.33
C ARG A 204 -9.06 -24.11 -10.59
N ASN A 205 -7.74 -23.99 -10.49
CA ASN A 205 -6.85 -24.05 -11.65
C ASN A 205 -6.22 -25.42 -11.88
N HIS A 206 -6.13 -26.29 -10.84
CA HIS A 206 -5.54 -27.63 -10.88
C HIS A 206 -4.10 -27.70 -11.44
N ILE A 207 -3.35 -26.60 -11.44
CA ILE A 207 -1.96 -26.57 -11.86
C ILE A 207 -1.10 -27.13 -10.74
N ARG A 208 -0.52 -28.32 -10.97
CA ARG A 208 0.26 -29.05 -9.97
C ARG A 208 1.71 -28.62 -9.90
N SER A 209 2.32 -28.28 -11.05
CA SER A 209 3.68 -27.77 -11.15
C SER A 209 3.70 -26.45 -11.89
N GLY A 210 4.46 -25.53 -11.42
CA GLY A 210 4.75 -24.22 -12.04
C GLY A 210 6.25 -23.97 -12.03
N GLU A 211 7.05 -24.97 -12.41
CA GLU A 211 8.51 -24.83 -12.44
C GLU A 211 8.96 -23.72 -13.36
N ALA A 212 8.30 -23.56 -14.51
CA ALA A 212 8.57 -22.46 -15.42
C ALA A 212 8.36 -21.10 -14.74
N ALA A 213 7.25 -20.93 -14.00
CA ALA A 213 7.01 -19.72 -13.24
C ALA A 213 8.05 -19.51 -12.11
N ARG A 214 8.42 -20.60 -11.42
CA ARG A 214 9.45 -20.54 -10.38
C ARG A 214 10.79 -20.10 -10.95
N ASN A 215 11.20 -20.69 -12.07
CA ASN A 215 12.46 -20.35 -12.73
C ASN A 215 12.45 -18.89 -13.18
N TYR A 216 11.36 -18.43 -13.79
CA TYR A 216 11.18 -17.02 -14.14
C TYR A 216 11.30 -16.09 -12.92
N ILE A 217 10.59 -16.39 -11.81
CA ILE A 217 10.65 -15.60 -10.58
C ILE A 217 12.07 -15.58 -9.99
N HIS A 218 12.78 -16.72 -10.05
CA HIS A 218 14.16 -16.81 -9.60
C HIS A 218 15.11 -16.00 -10.46
N GLU A 219 14.96 -16.04 -11.78
CA GLU A 219 15.74 -15.24 -12.72
C GLU A 219 15.48 -13.75 -12.54
N GLU A 220 14.20 -13.35 -12.43
CA GLU A 220 13.82 -11.98 -12.12
C GLU A 220 14.39 -11.48 -10.79
N TYR A 221 14.36 -12.33 -9.74
CA TYR A 221 14.99 -11.98 -8.46
C TYR A 221 16.51 -11.84 -8.58
N ARG A 222 17.16 -12.73 -9.35
CA ARG A 222 18.61 -12.67 -9.60
C ARG A 222 19.00 -11.46 -10.46
N SER A 223 18.18 -11.09 -11.42
CA SER A 223 18.42 -9.93 -12.31
C SER A 223 18.47 -8.60 -11.54
N LEU A 224 17.85 -8.54 -10.35
CA LEU A 224 17.97 -7.39 -9.46
C LEU A 224 19.39 -7.20 -8.90
N GLY A 225 20.25 -8.22 -9.03
CA GLY A 225 21.63 -8.16 -8.56
C GLY A 225 21.78 -8.00 -7.05
N ILE A 226 22.95 -7.54 -6.62
CA ILE A 226 23.24 -7.22 -5.22
C ILE A 226 22.49 -5.95 -4.81
N PHE A 227 22.18 -5.84 -3.51
CA PHE A 227 21.61 -4.61 -2.95
C PHE A 227 22.47 -3.40 -3.25
N SER A 228 21.93 -2.42 -3.94
CA SER A 228 22.59 -1.13 -4.13
C SER A 228 22.70 -0.37 -2.79
N VAL A 229 23.61 0.59 -2.73
CA VAL A 229 23.76 1.43 -1.53
C VAL A 229 22.47 2.19 -1.25
N ALA A 230 21.81 2.71 -2.29
CA ALA A 230 20.54 3.43 -2.16
C ALA A 230 19.40 2.53 -1.66
N GLU A 231 19.26 1.30 -2.22
CA GLU A 231 18.29 0.32 -1.70
C GLU A 231 18.49 0.04 -0.21
N LYS A 232 19.74 -0.16 0.22
CA LYS A 232 20.08 -0.40 1.64
C LYS A 232 19.68 0.78 2.53
N ARG A 233 20.00 2.01 2.10
CA ARG A 233 19.64 3.23 2.85
C ARG A 233 18.14 3.38 2.99
N VAL A 234 17.39 3.25 1.89
CA VAL A 234 15.91 3.30 1.91
C VAL A 234 15.34 2.20 2.81
N MET A 235 15.87 0.98 2.72
CA MET A 235 15.43 -0.11 3.58
C MET A 235 15.69 0.16 5.06
N ILE A 236 16.86 0.71 5.42
CA ILE A 236 17.19 1.07 6.80
C ILE A 236 16.24 2.16 7.30
N ILE A 237 16.03 3.22 6.51
CA ILE A 237 15.11 4.31 6.88
C ILE A 237 13.69 3.77 7.03
N PHE A 238 13.24 2.92 6.11
CA PHE A 238 11.92 2.29 6.18
C PHE A 238 11.74 1.45 7.45
N ILE A 239 12.70 0.58 7.77
CA ILE A 239 12.66 -0.24 8.99
C ILE A 239 12.71 0.66 10.23
N ALA A 240 13.56 1.68 10.25
CA ALA A 240 13.62 2.64 11.35
C ALA A 240 12.29 3.38 11.54
N THR A 241 11.65 3.82 10.46
CA THR A 241 10.33 4.47 10.50
C THR A 241 9.27 3.53 11.09
N ALA A 242 9.19 2.31 10.59
CA ALA A 242 8.23 1.32 11.08
C ALA A 242 8.44 1.00 12.56
N LEU A 243 9.70 0.84 12.98
CA LEU A 243 10.04 0.61 14.38
C LEU A 243 9.70 1.81 15.27
N LEU A 244 10.00 3.04 14.82
CA LEU A 244 9.64 4.25 15.55
C LEU A 244 8.14 4.41 15.71
N TRP A 245 7.34 4.13 14.69
CA TRP A 245 5.87 4.14 14.81
C TRP A 245 5.35 3.11 15.81
N ILE A 246 5.90 1.89 15.81
CA ILE A 246 5.49 0.83 16.73
C ILE A 246 5.94 1.15 18.17
N LEU A 247 7.12 1.74 18.32
CA LEU A 247 7.73 2.02 19.62
C LEU A 247 7.42 3.42 20.18
N ALA A 248 6.71 4.28 19.43
CA ALA A 248 6.42 5.66 19.84
C ALA A 248 5.73 5.71 21.21
N ASP A 249 4.66 4.92 21.40
CA ASP A 249 3.92 4.87 22.66
C ASP A 249 4.76 4.34 23.85
N PRO A 250 5.47 3.20 23.73
CA PRO A 250 6.41 2.77 24.78
C PRO A 250 7.47 3.81 25.10
N ILE A 251 8.06 4.46 24.09
CA ILE A 251 9.07 5.51 24.27
C ILE A 251 8.49 6.71 25.01
N ASN A 252 7.31 7.18 24.60
CA ASN A 252 6.64 8.31 25.23
C ASN A 252 6.25 8.04 26.69
N LYS A 253 6.00 6.77 27.07
CA LYS A 253 5.73 6.39 28.45
C LYS A 253 7.01 6.37 29.31
N LEU A 254 8.16 6.10 28.71
CA LEU A 254 9.46 6.01 29.41
C LEU A 254 10.14 7.37 29.59
N GLN A 255 9.78 8.35 28.77
CA GLN A 255 10.39 9.67 28.78
C GLN A 255 9.34 10.78 28.60
N THR A 256 9.59 11.96 29.18
CA THR A 256 8.64 13.09 29.18
C THR A 256 9.16 14.32 28.41
N HIS A 257 10.38 14.26 27.90
CA HIS A 257 11.03 15.43 27.28
C HIS A 257 10.60 15.68 25.82
N VAL A 258 10.36 14.63 25.05
CA VAL A 258 9.98 14.74 23.62
C VAL A 258 8.82 13.79 23.37
N VAL A 259 7.66 14.34 23.00
CA VAL A 259 6.51 13.52 22.60
C VAL A 259 6.62 13.18 21.12
N LEU A 260 6.90 11.91 20.82
CA LEU A 260 6.90 11.39 19.46
C LEU A 260 5.47 11.16 19.01
N ASN A 261 5.08 11.74 17.89
CA ASN A 261 3.83 11.44 17.22
C ASN A 261 4.07 10.90 15.80
N ASP A 262 3.07 10.24 15.23
CA ASP A 262 3.18 9.56 13.94
C ASP A 262 3.61 10.50 12.82
N THR A 263 3.12 11.75 12.82
CA THR A 263 3.43 12.76 11.81
C THR A 263 4.89 13.23 11.90
N MET A 264 5.38 13.49 13.12
CA MET A 264 6.79 13.88 13.31
C MET A 264 7.73 12.78 12.84
N ILE A 265 7.43 11.52 13.16
CA ILE A 265 8.21 10.37 12.72
C ILE A 265 8.21 10.28 11.19
N ALA A 266 7.03 10.40 10.54
CA ALA A 266 6.91 10.38 9.10
C ALA A 266 7.76 11.47 8.42
N LEU A 267 7.67 12.71 8.89
CA LEU A 267 8.41 13.84 8.33
C LEU A 267 9.92 13.73 8.58
N LEU A 268 10.33 13.32 9.79
CA LEU A 268 11.74 13.10 10.13
C LEU A 268 12.37 12.08 9.17
N CYS A 269 11.70 10.96 8.96
CA CYS A 269 12.18 9.90 8.08
C CYS A 269 12.14 10.32 6.60
N ALA A 270 11.12 11.09 6.18
CA ALA A 270 11.08 11.66 4.85
C ALA A 270 12.28 12.63 4.61
N ILE A 271 12.59 13.49 5.56
CA ILE A 271 13.77 14.39 5.50
C ILE A 271 15.06 13.55 5.44
N ALA A 272 15.18 12.48 6.24
CA ALA A 272 16.34 11.60 6.22
C ALA A 272 16.61 10.98 4.85
N LEU A 273 15.57 10.71 4.03
CA LEU A 273 15.71 10.22 2.66
C LEU A 273 16.43 11.22 1.72
N PHE A 274 16.34 12.52 1.98
CA PHE A 274 17.05 13.54 1.20
C PHE A 274 18.48 13.79 1.71
N ILE A 275 18.72 13.56 2.99
CA ILE A 275 20.06 13.72 3.59
C ILE A 275 20.95 12.52 3.26
N CYS A 276 20.35 11.33 3.12
CA CYS A 276 21.04 10.08 2.81
C CYS A 276 20.63 9.54 1.43
N PRO A 277 20.96 10.24 0.35
CA PRO A 277 20.54 9.88 -1.00
C PRO A 277 21.20 8.57 -1.50
#